data_80c68a5e460ad47b4569fed95317a9ab
#
_entry.id   80c68a5e460ad47b4569fed95317a9ab
#
_cell.length_a   1.000
_cell.length_b   1.000
_cell.length_c   1.000
_cell.angle_alpha   90.00
_cell.angle_beta   90.00
_cell.angle_gamma   90.00
#
_symmetry.space_group_name_H-M   'P 1'
#
loop_
_entity.id
_entity.type
_entity.pdbx_description
1 polymer ?
#
loop_
_entity_poly.entity_id
_entity_poly.type
_entity_poly.pdbx_seq_one_letter_code
_entity_poly.pdbx_strand_id
1 'polypeptide(L)'
;MDVDIREENNSVVLFFYQMHTQDRSYPTFSSLDLGPVALLNKTDKKISDVEAYETGKNSEEMKRQMSKSNEVEAILYKTNDPTLIARTYFFYLHSDAAVPQEKAGSVEQYSLFYSQPNLGIWQYGNEWFVTHEFDKLLTANNFEFVGYNGKHHVYARRSDYLTLAISGGEYADVNNGKAVMQITVLYKPTVFAGSKEQRLAKVERMLKQYNPKK
;
A
#
# COMPACT_ATOMS: atom_id res chain seq x y z
N MET A 1 18.01 1.32 20.40
CA MET A 1 17.57 1.13 18.99
C MET A 1 18.81 0.79 18.22
N ASP A 2 18.94 -0.47 17.82
CA ASP A 2 20.03 -0.86 16.95
C ASP A 2 19.54 -0.78 15.51
N VAL A 3 20.38 -0.21 14.66
CA VAL A 3 20.14 -0.13 13.22
C VAL A 3 21.08 -1.14 12.60
N ASP A 4 20.54 -2.18 12.00
CA ASP A 4 21.32 -3.10 11.17
C ASP A 4 21.29 -2.57 9.72
N ILE A 5 22.48 -2.31 9.18
CA ILE A 5 22.65 -1.85 7.81
C ILE A 5 23.15 -3.07 7.03
N ARG A 6 22.31 -3.63 6.16
CA ARG A 6 22.70 -4.73 5.29
C ARG A 6 22.73 -4.28 3.84
N GLU A 7 23.82 -4.56 3.16
CA GLU A 7 23.87 -4.58 1.70
C GLU A 7 23.38 -5.95 1.22
N GLU A 8 22.11 -6.00 0.80
CA GLU A 8 21.58 -7.17 0.11
C GLU A 8 21.27 -6.79 -1.33
N ASN A 9 21.80 -7.54 -2.29
CA ASN A 9 21.56 -7.37 -3.72
C ASN A 9 21.80 -5.94 -4.25
N ASN A 10 22.86 -5.29 -3.77
CA ASN A 10 23.19 -3.90 -4.07
C ASN A 10 22.10 -2.89 -3.65
N SER A 11 21.33 -3.16 -2.64
CA SER A 11 20.41 -2.21 -2.01
C SER A 11 20.82 -2.03 -0.55
N VAL A 12 20.82 -0.76 -0.09
CA VAL A 12 20.97 -0.48 1.34
C VAL A 12 19.59 -0.62 1.95
N VAL A 13 19.41 -1.65 2.77
CA VAL A 13 18.17 -1.85 3.54
C VAL A 13 18.48 -1.49 4.98
N LEU A 14 17.80 -0.47 5.50
CA LEU A 14 17.87 -0.10 6.90
C LEU A 14 16.77 -0.83 7.66
N PHE A 15 17.17 -1.76 8.49
CA PHE A 15 16.27 -2.42 9.42
C PHE A 15 16.37 -1.73 10.78
N PHE A 16 15.27 -1.18 11.25
CA PHE A 16 15.17 -0.70 12.62
C PHE A 16 14.69 -1.85 13.50
N TYR A 17 15.57 -2.38 14.32
CA TYR A 17 15.19 -3.39 15.32
C TYR A 17 14.88 -2.70 16.64
N GLN A 18 13.72 -2.97 17.19
CA GLN A 18 13.53 -2.75 18.60
C GLN A 18 14.24 -3.89 19.34
N MET A 19 15.36 -3.60 20.00
CA MET A 19 16.00 -4.52 20.92
C MET A 19 15.11 -4.77 22.14
N HIS A 20 14.16 -5.62 21.99
CA HIS A 20 13.71 -6.45 23.08
C HIS A 20 14.04 -7.87 22.68
N THR A 21 15.05 -8.40 23.35
CA THR A 21 15.50 -9.79 23.34
C THR A 21 14.40 -10.76 23.81
N GLN A 22 13.29 -10.75 23.15
CA GLN A 22 12.31 -11.80 23.20
C GLN A 22 12.07 -12.20 21.76
N ASP A 23 12.31 -13.46 21.46
CA ASP A 23 11.93 -14.19 20.26
C ASP A 23 10.41 -14.02 19.98
N ARG A 24 9.99 -12.83 19.64
CA ARG A 24 8.66 -12.57 19.09
C ARG A 24 8.78 -12.68 17.59
N SER A 25 8.61 -13.89 17.09
CA SER A 25 8.22 -14.04 15.71
C SER A 25 6.86 -13.32 15.56
N TYR A 26 6.84 -12.21 14.85
CA TYR A 26 5.58 -11.57 14.50
C TYR A 26 4.86 -12.49 13.51
N PRO A 27 3.57 -12.79 13.75
CA PRO A 27 2.80 -13.50 12.74
C PRO A 27 2.77 -12.66 11.48
N THR A 28 2.85 -13.30 10.32
CA THR A 28 2.66 -12.64 9.03
C THR A 28 1.63 -13.38 8.21
N PHE A 29 1.28 -12.82 7.06
CA PHE A 29 0.38 -13.47 6.11
C PHE A 29 1.02 -14.76 5.59
N SER A 30 0.21 -15.80 5.41
CA SER A 30 0.67 -17.04 4.78
C SER A 30 0.94 -16.88 3.29
N SER A 31 0.27 -15.91 2.64
CA SER A 31 0.45 -15.53 1.24
C SER A 31 0.08 -14.06 1.04
N LEU A 32 0.64 -13.45 0.00
CA LEU A 32 0.31 -12.08 -0.38
C LEU A 32 -0.90 -12.08 -1.32
N ASP A 33 -2.08 -11.79 -0.79
CA ASP A 33 -3.28 -11.52 -1.59
C ASP A 33 -3.45 -9.99 -1.77
N LEU A 34 -3.25 -9.53 -2.98
CA LEU A 34 -3.39 -8.12 -3.34
C LEU A 34 -4.80 -7.79 -3.87
N GLY A 35 -5.73 -8.74 -3.84
CA GLY A 35 -7.10 -8.50 -4.30
C GLY A 35 -7.22 -8.34 -5.82
N PRO A 36 -8.10 -7.45 -6.34
CA PRO A 36 -8.49 -7.42 -7.73
C PRO A 36 -7.51 -6.66 -8.64
N VAL A 37 -6.25 -7.08 -8.67
CA VAL A 37 -5.21 -6.46 -9.54
C VAL A 37 -5.64 -6.40 -11.01
N ALA A 38 -6.47 -7.35 -11.47
CA ALA A 38 -6.98 -7.38 -12.83
C ALA A 38 -7.88 -6.19 -13.21
N LEU A 39 -8.42 -5.46 -12.22
CA LEU A 39 -9.24 -4.27 -12.45
C LEU A 39 -8.40 -2.99 -12.54
N LEU A 40 -7.16 -3.02 -12.03
CA LEU A 40 -6.31 -1.86 -11.88
C LEU A 40 -5.81 -1.33 -13.23
N ASN A 41 -5.99 -0.04 -13.49
CA ASN A 41 -5.49 0.69 -14.67
C ASN A 41 -5.89 0.05 -16.02
N LYS A 42 -7.09 -0.51 -16.08
CA LYS A 42 -7.66 -1.14 -17.29
C LYS A 42 -8.75 -0.26 -17.86
N THR A 43 -8.59 0.18 -19.11
CA THR A 43 -9.56 1.06 -19.79
C THR A 43 -10.90 0.39 -20.07
N ASP A 44 -10.89 -0.94 -20.22
CA ASP A 44 -12.07 -1.80 -20.43
C ASP A 44 -12.77 -2.21 -19.13
N LYS A 45 -12.20 -1.88 -17.97
CA LYS A 45 -12.73 -2.19 -16.64
C LYS A 45 -13.26 -0.91 -15.97
N LYS A 46 -14.53 -0.93 -15.62
CA LYS A 46 -15.25 0.23 -15.10
C LYS A 46 -15.81 -0.05 -13.70
N ILE A 47 -16.53 0.91 -13.16
CA ILE A 47 -17.17 0.81 -11.84
C ILE A 47 -18.02 -0.45 -11.71
N SER A 48 -18.79 -0.81 -12.76
CA SER A 48 -19.61 -2.03 -12.78
C SER A 48 -18.81 -3.31 -12.60
N ASP A 49 -17.57 -3.38 -13.08
CA ASP A 49 -16.69 -4.54 -12.87
C ASP A 49 -16.25 -4.64 -11.40
N VAL A 50 -16.03 -3.49 -10.73
CA VAL A 50 -15.76 -3.44 -9.28
C VAL A 50 -16.98 -3.92 -8.50
N GLU A 51 -18.17 -3.42 -8.84
CA GLU A 51 -19.43 -3.81 -8.21
C GLU A 51 -19.69 -5.32 -8.37
N ALA A 52 -19.45 -5.86 -9.56
CA ALA A 52 -19.58 -7.30 -9.82
C ALA A 52 -18.56 -8.13 -9.01
N TYR A 53 -17.31 -7.67 -8.93
CA TYR A 53 -16.28 -8.32 -8.11
C TYR A 53 -16.66 -8.36 -6.63
N GLU A 54 -17.09 -7.23 -6.07
CA GLU A 54 -17.45 -7.12 -4.65
C GLU A 54 -18.75 -7.88 -4.33
N THR A 55 -19.73 -7.86 -5.22
CA THR A 55 -20.93 -8.71 -5.10
C THR A 55 -20.56 -10.19 -5.07
N GLY A 56 -19.64 -10.63 -5.95
CA GLY A 56 -19.14 -12.00 -5.95
C GLY A 56 -18.36 -12.40 -4.68
N LYS A 57 -17.87 -11.42 -3.93
CA LYS A 57 -17.23 -11.60 -2.61
C LYS A 57 -18.19 -11.42 -1.43
N ASN A 58 -19.46 -11.17 -1.68
CA ASN A 58 -20.47 -10.83 -0.66
C ASN A 58 -20.05 -9.63 0.21
N SER A 59 -19.37 -8.65 -0.39
CA SER A 59 -19.00 -7.41 0.29
C SER A 59 -20.19 -6.44 0.31
N GLU A 60 -20.23 -5.56 1.30
CA GLU A 60 -21.26 -4.54 1.47
C GLU A 60 -20.70 -3.15 1.09
N GLU A 61 -21.40 -2.42 0.21
CA GLU A 61 -21.05 -1.02 -0.05
C GLU A 61 -21.38 -0.16 1.17
N MET A 62 -20.35 0.42 1.79
CA MET A 62 -20.47 1.28 2.97
C MET A 62 -20.62 2.75 2.62
N LYS A 63 -19.91 3.19 1.59
CA LYS A 63 -19.84 4.61 1.25
C LYS A 63 -19.46 4.79 -0.21
N ARG A 64 -20.17 5.70 -0.88
CA ARG A 64 -19.86 6.16 -2.23
C ARG A 64 -19.57 7.66 -2.18
N GLN A 65 -18.37 8.04 -2.59
CA GLN A 65 -17.96 9.44 -2.66
C GLN A 65 -18.14 9.95 -4.09
N MET A 66 -18.80 11.09 -4.20
CA MET A 66 -19.00 11.77 -5.47
C MET A 66 -18.07 12.99 -5.55
N SER A 67 -17.51 13.24 -6.72
CA SER A 67 -16.77 14.45 -7.02
C SER A 67 -17.70 15.66 -7.13
N LYS A 68 -17.13 16.86 -7.23
CA LYS A 68 -17.90 18.09 -7.47
C LYS A 68 -18.64 18.07 -8.82
N SER A 69 -18.17 17.30 -9.79
CA SER A 69 -18.79 17.09 -11.10
C SER A 69 -19.81 15.95 -11.12
N ASN A 70 -20.19 15.44 -9.94
CA ASN A 70 -21.14 14.34 -9.77
C ASN A 70 -20.70 13.03 -10.42
N GLU A 71 -19.38 12.77 -10.46
CA GLU A 71 -18.79 11.52 -10.89
C GLU A 71 -18.40 10.69 -9.65
N VAL A 72 -18.40 9.37 -9.76
CA VAL A 72 -17.94 8.49 -8.66
C VAL A 72 -16.43 8.62 -8.53
N GLU A 73 -15.99 9.20 -7.42
CA GLU A 73 -14.58 9.39 -7.09
C GLU A 73 -14.01 8.18 -6.33
N ALA A 74 -14.77 7.66 -5.36
CA ALA A 74 -14.36 6.50 -4.60
C ALA A 74 -15.56 5.67 -4.10
N ILE A 75 -15.34 4.37 -3.88
CA ILE A 75 -16.31 3.48 -3.23
C ILE A 75 -15.59 2.66 -2.16
N LEU A 76 -16.13 2.68 -0.93
CA LEU A 76 -15.69 1.87 0.19
C LEU A 76 -16.61 0.66 0.36
N TYR A 77 -16.02 -0.53 0.39
CA TYR A 77 -16.70 -1.78 0.70
C TYR A 77 -16.20 -2.37 2.01
N LYS A 78 -17.13 -2.85 2.84
CA LYS A 78 -16.84 -3.76 3.94
C LYS A 78 -16.78 -5.18 3.41
N THR A 79 -15.78 -5.92 3.82
CA THR A 79 -15.64 -7.33 3.42
C THR A 79 -16.23 -8.27 4.47
N ASN A 80 -16.43 -9.54 4.12
CA ASN A 80 -16.76 -10.59 5.07
C ASN A 80 -15.55 -11.31 5.66
N ASP A 81 -14.32 -10.84 5.33
CA ASP A 81 -13.08 -11.39 5.87
C ASP A 81 -12.74 -10.67 7.19
N PRO A 82 -12.54 -11.41 8.30
CA PRO A 82 -12.23 -10.80 9.60
C PRO A 82 -10.84 -10.15 9.64
N THR A 83 -9.95 -10.49 8.72
CA THR A 83 -8.60 -9.93 8.61
C THR A 83 -8.56 -8.77 7.63
N LEU A 84 -9.03 -8.97 6.40
CA LEU A 84 -9.18 -7.92 5.38
C LEU A 84 -10.58 -7.32 5.51
N ILE A 85 -10.74 -6.30 6.32
CA ILE A 85 -12.06 -5.78 6.73
C ILE A 85 -12.70 -4.81 5.76
N ALA A 86 -11.90 -4.15 4.90
CA ALA A 86 -12.44 -3.22 3.92
C ALA A 86 -11.55 -3.07 2.69
N ARG A 87 -12.16 -2.64 1.59
CA ARG A 87 -11.49 -2.19 0.36
C ARG A 87 -12.08 -0.85 -0.09
N THR A 88 -11.21 0.07 -0.50
CA THR A 88 -11.63 1.34 -1.12
C THR A 88 -11.05 1.41 -2.51
N TYR A 89 -11.90 1.68 -3.50
CA TYR A 89 -11.51 1.90 -4.89
C TYR A 89 -11.57 3.38 -5.21
N PHE A 90 -10.59 3.89 -5.96
CA PHE A 90 -10.54 5.24 -6.48
C PHE A 90 -10.55 5.17 -8.01
N PHE A 91 -11.29 6.06 -8.64
CA PHE A 91 -11.54 6.04 -10.06
C PHE A 91 -10.98 7.27 -10.74
N TYR A 92 -10.50 7.11 -11.97
CA TYR A 92 -10.18 8.23 -12.84
C TYR A 92 -11.45 9.00 -13.18
N LEU A 93 -11.42 10.32 -13.03
CA LEU A 93 -12.57 11.20 -13.31
C LEU A 93 -12.51 11.74 -14.74
N HIS A 94 -13.66 11.87 -15.40
CA HIS A 94 -13.77 12.55 -16.70
C HIS A 94 -13.44 14.04 -16.59
N SER A 95 -13.74 14.64 -15.45
CA SER A 95 -13.50 16.05 -15.16
C SER A 95 -12.01 16.38 -14.94
N ASP A 96 -11.14 15.40 -14.79
CA ASP A 96 -9.69 15.63 -14.70
C ASP A 96 -9.07 15.70 -16.10
N ALA A 97 -8.69 16.91 -16.52
CA ALA A 97 -8.07 17.16 -17.82
C ALA A 97 -6.74 16.42 -18.07
N ALA A 98 -6.08 15.95 -17.00
CA ALA A 98 -4.85 15.15 -17.10
C ALA A 98 -5.12 13.67 -17.37
N VAL A 99 -6.37 13.22 -17.22
CA VAL A 99 -6.78 11.84 -17.44
C VAL A 99 -7.23 11.62 -18.88
N PRO A 100 -6.63 10.66 -19.62
CA PRO A 100 -7.15 10.26 -20.92
C PRO A 100 -8.61 9.78 -20.82
N GLN A 101 -9.45 10.21 -21.75
CA GLN A 101 -10.91 9.95 -21.73
C GLN A 101 -11.24 8.45 -21.66
N GLU A 102 -10.45 7.60 -22.32
CA GLU A 102 -10.62 6.15 -22.29
C GLU A 102 -10.41 5.55 -20.89
N LYS A 103 -9.65 6.23 -20.02
CA LYS A 103 -9.42 5.79 -18.62
C LYS A 103 -10.52 6.21 -17.67
N ALA A 104 -11.30 7.22 -17.99
CA ALA A 104 -12.32 7.73 -17.09
C ALA A 104 -13.31 6.63 -16.64
N GLY A 105 -13.59 6.59 -15.34
CA GLY A 105 -14.40 5.56 -14.69
C GLY A 105 -13.70 4.22 -14.49
N SER A 106 -12.43 4.06 -14.90
CA SER A 106 -11.63 2.87 -14.55
C SER A 106 -10.92 3.05 -13.20
N VAL A 107 -10.48 1.94 -12.61
CA VAL A 107 -9.79 1.95 -11.31
C VAL A 107 -8.39 2.55 -11.45
N GLU A 108 -8.14 3.65 -10.78
CA GLU A 108 -6.83 4.30 -10.67
C GLU A 108 -5.95 3.59 -9.66
N GLN A 109 -6.51 3.38 -8.46
CA GLN A 109 -5.88 2.69 -7.34
C GLN A 109 -6.95 2.10 -6.42
N TYR A 110 -6.56 1.19 -5.56
CA TYR A 110 -7.41 0.73 -4.46
C TYR A 110 -6.59 0.49 -3.20
N SER A 111 -7.26 0.54 -2.06
CA SER A 111 -6.66 0.28 -0.75
C SER A 111 -7.30 -0.93 -0.09
N LEU A 112 -6.47 -1.75 0.53
CA LEU A 112 -6.83 -2.90 1.35
C LEU A 112 -6.60 -2.52 2.81
N PHE A 113 -7.57 -2.78 3.69
CA PHE A 113 -7.48 -2.47 5.10
C PHE A 113 -7.54 -3.73 5.95
N TYR A 114 -6.50 -3.98 6.72
CA TYR A 114 -6.35 -5.14 7.56
C TYR A 114 -6.54 -4.78 9.03
N SER A 115 -7.43 -5.49 9.73
CA SER A 115 -7.77 -5.26 11.15
C SER A 115 -6.64 -5.60 12.12
N GLN A 116 -5.66 -6.38 11.68
CA GLN A 116 -4.51 -6.82 12.47
C GLN A 116 -3.23 -6.22 11.90
N PRO A 117 -2.87 -4.97 12.27
CA PRO A 117 -1.71 -4.30 11.69
C PRO A 117 -0.39 -5.06 11.96
N ASN A 118 -0.27 -5.75 13.09
CA ASN A 118 0.91 -6.54 13.45
C ASN A 118 1.23 -7.71 12.51
N LEU A 119 0.33 -8.08 11.58
CA LEU A 119 0.64 -9.05 10.53
C LEU A 119 1.65 -8.51 9.51
N GLY A 120 1.78 -7.19 9.38
CA GLY A 120 2.66 -6.60 8.37
C GLY A 120 3.41 -5.36 8.83
N ILE A 121 2.92 -4.67 9.87
CA ILE A 121 3.52 -3.44 10.37
C ILE A 121 3.54 -3.41 11.90
N TRP A 122 4.45 -2.62 12.45
CA TRP A 122 4.52 -2.32 13.88
C TRP A 122 4.68 -0.82 14.09
N GLN A 123 4.28 -0.31 15.25
CA GLN A 123 4.32 1.11 15.58
C GLN A 123 5.44 1.42 16.58
N TYR A 124 6.16 2.51 16.30
CA TYR A 124 7.10 3.10 17.26
C TYR A 124 6.89 4.63 17.31
N GLY A 125 6.49 5.14 18.46
CA GLY A 125 6.04 6.54 18.55
C GLY A 125 4.83 6.78 17.65
N ASN A 126 4.95 7.74 16.76
CA ASN A 126 3.92 8.07 15.78
C ASN A 126 4.18 7.45 14.39
N GLU A 127 5.22 6.64 14.27
CA GLU A 127 5.66 6.07 12.99
C GLU A 127 5.27 4.60 12.89
N TRP A 128 4.98 4.15 11.66
CA TRP A 128 4.70 2.76 11.33
C TRP A 128 5.83 2.20 10.48
N PHE A 129 6.22 0.97 10.77
CA PHE A 129 7.31 0.26 10.09
C PHE A 129 6.83 -1.10 9.60
N VAL A 130 7.32 -1.54 8.45
CA VAL A 130 7.06 -2.88 7.93
C VAL A 130 7.82 -3.90 8.77
N THR A 131 7.17 -5.01 9.15
CA THR A 131 7.83 -6.11 9.87
C THR A 131 8.80 -6.83 8.95
N HIS A 132 9.84 -7.43 9.54
CA HIS A 132 10.82 -8.20 8.76
C HIS A 132 10.19 -9.40 8.03
N GLU A 133 9.24 -10.08 8.68
CA GLU A 133 8.51 -11.20 8.09
C GLU A 133 7.68 -10.77 6.88
N PHE A 134 7.05 -9.60 6.96
CA PHE A 134 6.27 -9.07 5.85
C PHE A 134 7.15 -8.57 4.71
N ASP A 135 8.29 -7.94 5.01
CA ASP A 135 9.31 -7.56 4.02
C ASP A 135 9.82 -8.79 3.25
N LYS A 136 10.12 -9.89 3.94
CA LYS A 136 10.47 -11.17 3.31
C LYS A 136 9.37 -11.68 2.38
N LEU A 137 8.11 -11.62 2.82
CA LEU A 137 6.98 -12.04 2.01
C LEU A 137 6.85 -11.18 0.75
N LEU A 138 7.01 -9.85 0.85
CA LEU A 138 7.01 -8.94 -0.29
C LEU A 138 8.14 -9.26 -1.25
N THR A 139 9.36 -9.45 -0.74
CA THR A 139 10.54 -9.82 -1.54
C THR A 139 10.35 -11.15 -2.24
N ALA A 140 9.81 -12.17 -1.57
CA ALA A 140 9.47 -13.47 -2.17
C ALA A 140 8.44 -13.36 -3.31
N ASN A 141 7.62 -12.30 -3.31
CA ASN A 141 6.68 -11.96 -4.38
C ASN A 141 7.25 -10.96 -5.39
N ASN A 142 8.58 -10.82 -5.45
CA ASN A 142 9.33 -9.95 -6.37
C ASN A 142 9.07 -8.45 -6.20
N PHE A 143 8.62 -7.99 -5.03
CA PHE A 143 8.57 -6.58 -4.70
C PHE A 143 9.92 -6.12 -4.16
N GLU A 144 10.39 -4.98 -4.66
CA GLU A 144 11.60 -4.28 -4.18
C GLU A 144 11.17 -3.10 -3.31
N PHE A 145 11.83 -2.89 -2.17
CA PHE A 145 11.66 -1.66 -1.42
C PHE A 145 12.20 -0.48 -2.22
N VAL A 146 11.37 0.54 -2.43
CA VAL A 146 11.71 1.73 -3.22
C VAL A 146 12.03 2.93 -2.35
N GLY A 147 11.40 3.02 -1.17
CA GLY A 147 11.65 4.10 -0.22
C GLY A 147 10.49 4.36 0.72
N TYR A 148 10.70 5.35 1.58
CA TYR A 148 9.70 5.86 2.51
C TYR A 148 9.44 7.34 2.20
N ASN A 149 8.17 7.74 2.15
CA ASN A 149 7.77 9.10 1.77
C ASN A 149 7.30 9.96 2.96
N GLY A 150 7.61 9.55 4.20
CA GLY A 150 7.16 10.21 5.42
C GLY A 150 5.82 9.68 5.97
N LYS A 151 5.12 8.86 5.21
CA LYS A 151 3.86 8.24 5.61
C LYS A 151 3.76 6.77 5.19
N HIS A 152 4.28 6.43 4.02
CA HIS A 152 4.14 5.11 3.41
C HIS A 152 5.49 4.50 3.11
N HIS A 153 5.64 3.22 3.43
CA HIS A 153 6.69 2.37 2.89
C HIS A 153 6.28 1.94 1.49
N VAL A 154 7.11 2.24 0.50
CA VAL A 154 6.80 2.01 -0.91
C VAL A 154 7.59 0.82 -1.42
N TYR A 155 6.88 -0.17 -1.94
CA TYR A 155 7.42 -1.34 -2.62
C TYR A 155 6.93 -1.37 -4.05
N ALA A 156 7.73 -1.91 -4.97
CA ALA A 156 7.32 -1.98 -6.36
C ALA A 156 7.84 -3.25 -7.03
N ARG A 157 7.07 -3.78 -8.00
CA ARG A 157 7.40 -4.94 -8.79
C ARG A 157 7.63 -4.55 -10.25
N ARG A 158 8.81 -4.91 -10.78
CA ARG A 158 9.22 -4.48 -12.13
C ARG A 158 8.46 -5.15 -13.25
N SER A 159 8.04 -6.40 -13.05
CA SER A 159 7.41 -7.19 -14.11
C SER A 159 6.11 -6.58 -14.63
N ASP A 160 5.37 -5.88 -13.77
CA ASP A 160 4.05 -5.34 -14.09
C ASP A 160 3.83 -3.91 -13.56
N TYR A 161 4.89 -3.27 -13.04
CA TYR A 161 4.87 -1.91 -12.46
C TYR A 161 3.87 -1.73 -11.32
N LEU A 162 3.48 -2.84 -10.68
CA LEU A 162 2.63 -2.79 -9.52
C LEU A 162 3.38 -2.17 -8.35
N THR A 163 2.77 -1.19 -7.71
CA THR A 163 3.35 -0.46 -6.59
C THR A 163 2.45 -0.57 -5.37
N LEU A 164 3.04 -0.83 -4.22
CA LEU A 164 2.38 -0.91 -2.93
C LEU A 164 2.83 0.27 -2.07
N ALA A 165 1.88 1.02 -1.53
CA ALA A 165 2.14 2.02 -0.49
C ALA A 165 1.54 1.50 0.82
N ILE A 166 2.41 1.14 1.77
CA ILE A 166 2.05 0.48 3.03
C ILE A 166 2.16 1.48 4.17
N SER A 167 1.10 1.61 4.96
CA SER A 167 1.05 2.47 6.14
C SER A 167 0.17 1.88 7.23
N GLY A 168 0.29 2.43 8.44
CA GLY A 168 -0.67 2.24 9.53
C GLY A 168 -1.48 3.49 9.77
N GLY A 169 -2.64 3.33 10.39
CA GLY A 169 -3.47 4.46 10.78
C GLY A 169 -4.76 4.03 11.44
N GLU A 170 -5.48 5.02 11.96
CA GLU A 170 -6.79 4.86 12.55
C GLU A 170 -7.83 5.49 11.61
N TYR A 171 -8.79 4.69 11.16
CA TYR A 171 -9.82 5.12 10.22
C TYR A 171 -11.21 4.85 10.81
N ALA A 172 -11.93 5.92 11.16
CA ALA A 172 -13.24 5.81 11.81
C ALA A 172 -14.25 5.02 10.96
N ASP A 173 -14.28 5.28 9.65
CA ASP A 173 -15.20 4.64 8.71
C ASP A 173 -14.86 3.16 8.44
N VAL A 174 -13.66 2.70 8.80
CA VAL A 174 -13.18 1.35 8.46
C VAL A 174 -13.19 0.41 9.65
N ASN A 175 -12.67 0.83 10.81
CA ASN A 175 -12.48 -0.04 11.98
C ASN A 175 -12.84 0.67 13.30
N ASN A 176 -13.85 1.51 13.31
CA ASN A 176 -14.29 2.27 14.49
C ASN A 176 -13.13 2.98 15.21
N GLY A 177 -12.21 3.57 14.46
CA GLY A 177 -11.05 4.27 14.97
C GLY A 177 -9.93 3.38 15.54
N LYS A 178 -10.02 2.06 15.41
CA LYS A 178 -8.91 1.17 15.76
C LYS A 178 -7.85 1.17 14.68
N ALA A 179 -6.60 0.96 15.10
CA ALA A 179 -5.47 0.87 14.17
C ALA A 179 -5.68 -0.25 13.13
N VAL A 180 -5.35 0.08 11.89
CA VAL A 180 -5.33 -0.86 10.77
C VAL A 180 -4.03 -0.72 9.99
N MET A 181 -3.64 -1.77 9.28
CA MET A 181 -2.67 -1.68 8.20
C MET A 181 -3.41 -1.38 6.90
N GLN A 182 -2.93 -0.39 6.18
CA GLN A 182 -3.40 -0.06 4.83
C GLN A 182 -2.34 -0.43 3.80
N ILE A 183 -2.75 -1.14 2.76
CA ILE A 183 -1.95 -1.36 1.55
C ILE A 183 -2.69 -0.72 0.39
N THR A 184 -2.16 0.37 -0.14
CA THR A 184 -2.66 0.98 -1.37
C THR A 184 -1.93 0.36 -2.56
N VAL A 185 -2.69 -0.17 -3.50
CA VAL A 185 -2.21 -0.84 -4.72
C VAL A 185 -2.44 0.07 -5.91
N LEU A 186 -1.39 0.38 -6.65
CA LEU A 186 -1.46 1.27 -7.81
C LEU A 186 -0.49 0.83 -8.91
N TYR A 187 -0.77 1.28 -10.14
CA TYR A 187 0.12 1.11 -11.28
C TYR A 187 1.00 2.35 -11.45
N LYS A 188 2.33 2.22 -11.26
CA LYS A 188 3.23 3.38 -11.31
C LYS A 188 4.57 3.05 -11.98
N PRO A 189 4.64 3.07 -13.31
CA PRO A 189 5.89 2.82 -14.04
C PRO A 189 7.03 3.75 -13.64
N THR A 190 6.71 5.00 -13.31
CA THR A 190 7.67 6.04 -12.96
C THR A 190 8.40 5.82 -11.63
N VAL A 191 7.94 4.87 -10.79
CA VAL A 191 8.62 4.53 -9.54
C VAL A 191 10.05 4.01 -9.80
N PHE A 192 10.26 3.39 -10.97
CA PHE A 192 11.56 2.90 -11.44
C PHE A 192 12.30 3.91 -12.35
N ALA A 193 11.77 5.11 -12.54
CA ALA A 193 12.46 6.14 -13.29
C ALA A 193 13.74 6.59 -12.55
N GLY A 194 14.82 6.75 -13.30
CA GLY A 194 16.13 7.08 -12.76
C GLY A 194 17.04 5.87 -12.53
N SER A 195 18.33 6.15 -12.37
CA SER A 195 19.31 5.11 -12.05
C SER A 195 19.11 4.58 -10.61
N LYS A 196 19.69 3.41 -10.34
CA LYS A 196 19.69 2.83 -8.98
C LYS A 196 20.33 3.80 -7.99
N GLU A 197 21.44 4.43 -8.37
CA GLU A 197 22.18 5.41 -7.55
C GLU A 197 21.32 6.62 -7.22
N GLN A 198 20.53 7.13 -8.17
CA GLN A 198 19.60 8.24 -7.93
C GLN A 198 18.51 7.86 -6.94
N ARG A 199 17.98 6.64 -7.01
CA ARG A 199 16.99 6.14 -6.06
C ARG A 199 17.59 5.97 -4.66
N LEU A 200 18.79 5.39 -4.56
CA LEU A 200 19.51 5.26 -3.29
C LEU A 200 19.82 6.61 -2.66
N ALA A 201 20.31 7.57 -3.44
CA ALA A 201 20.57 8.94 -2.98
C ALA A 201 19.30 9.68 -2.52
N LYS A 202 18.13 9.33 -3.07
CA LYS A 202 16.84 9.83 -2.58
C LYS A 202 16.49 9.22 -1.23
N VAL A 203 16.64 7.91 -1.07
CA VAL A 203 16.41 7.21 0.22
C VAL A 203 17.35 7.75 1.30
N GLU A 204 18.64 7.90 1.01
CA GLU A 204 19.62 8.47 1.95
C GLU A 204 19.26 9.90 2.37
N ARG A 205 18.79 10.73 1.45
CA ARG A 205 18.34 12.10 1.79
C ARG A 205 17.13 12.08 2.71
N MET A 206 16.19 11.20 2.46
CA MET A 206 15.01 11.05 3.31
C MET A 206 15.41 10.58 4.71
N LEU A 207 16.29 9.60 4.83
CA LEU A 207 16.80 9.11 6.11
C LEU A 207 17.58 10.17 6.90
N LYS A 208 18.40 11.00 6.22
CA LYS A 208 19.10 12.14 6.83
C LYS A 208 18.13 13.21 7.36
N GLN A 209 16.99 13.41 6.71
CA GLN A 209 15.95 14.34 7.21
C GLN A 209 15.27 13.82 8.48
N TYR A 210 15.12 12.47 8.61
CA TYR A 210 14.55 11.84 9.80
C TYR A 210 15.53 11.71 10.97
N ASN A 211 16.84 11.80 10.73
CA ASN A 211 17.86 11.75 11.77
C ASN A 211 18.83 12.94 11.68
N PRO A 212 18.35 14.19 11.92
CA PRO A 212 19.16 15.39 11.75
C PRO A 212 20.27 15.59 12.80
N LYS A 213 20.44 14.63 13.73
CA LYS A 213 21.44 14.71 14.80
C LYS A 213 22.34 13.48 14.80
N LYS A 214 23.31 13.49 13.93
CA LYS A 214 24.67 12.95 14.16
C LYS A 214 25.67 13.82 13.43
#